data_3d103ba79723001b637a265cca604ffc
#
_entry.id   3d103ba79723001b637a265cca604ffc
#
_cell.length_a   1.000
_cell.length_b   1.000
_cell.length_c   1.000
_cell.angle_alpha   90.00
_cell.angle_beta   90.00
_cell.angle_gamma   90.00
#
_symmetry.space_group_name_H-M   'P 1'
#
loop_
_entity.id
_entity.type
_entity.pdbx_description
1 polymer ?
#
loop_
_entity_poly.entity_id
_entity_poly.type
_entity_poly.pdbx_seq_one_letter_code
_entity_poly.pdbx_strand_id
1 'polypeptide(L)'
;MTEITDFTGLISAEETLTEKLAAFVRHREAFSPNTWRQLLSVMRMSWRWCQENQRCFLPMAPEDLQDYLFHLQAMGRATSTISVHATLIAMLHRNAGLIPPTVSPDVVRARKKINRTAIVAGERIGQAVPFCREDLMQLDTLWKHSCRLQQLRDLAFVHVAYGTLLRMSELSRLKIGDITQAPDGRLLLDVGWTKTILQSGGIVKALSRRASERLREWIRAADLTNAPDAVIFCPVHRSNTLTAIATEPMSAPCLEDIWRRARREVGERFRLKTNKGRYASWSGHSARVGAAQDMARKGISIAQIMQEGTWTQTQTVMRYIRKVEAHRGAMVNILEDEEE
;
A
#
# COMPACT_ATOMS: atom_id res chain seq x y z
N MET A 1 2.24 3.24 61.34
CA MET A 1 1.24 3.96 60.52
C MET A 1 1.89 4.41 59.22
N THR A 2 2.46 3.48 58.42
CA THR A 2 3.24 3.82 57.19
C THR A 2 2.94 2.87 56.02
N GLU A 3 1.84 2.15 56.05
CA GLU A 3 1.52 1.15 54.97
C GLU A 3 0.23 1.45 54.17
N ILE A 4 -0.44 2.60 54.39
CA ILE A 4 -1.71 2.91 53.70
C ILE A 4 -1.50 3.87 52.50
N THR A 5 -0.33 4.47 52.36
CA THR A 5 -0.04 5.46 51.31
C THR A 5 0.30 4.83 49.96
N ASP A 6 0.67 3.56 49.91
CA ASP A 6 1.10 2.89 48.67
C ASP A 6 -0.08 2.40 47.79
N PHE A 7 -1.22 2.04 48.40
CA PHE A 7 -2.41 1.57 47.69
C PHE A 7 -3.16 2.68 46.95
N THR A 8 -3.21 3.89 47.51
CA THR A 8 -3.85 5.03 46.84
C THR A 8 -3.08 5.47 45.59
N GLY A 9 -1.78 5.35 45.57
CA GLY A 9 -0.94 5.62 44.38
C GLY A 9 -1.15 4.62 43.26
N LEU A 10 -1.35 3.33 43.58
CA LEU A 10 -1.64 2.27 42.60
C LEU A 10 -3.02 2.41 41.98
N ILE A 11 -4.06 2.71 42.80
CA ILE A 11 -5.42 2.91 42.30
C ILE A 11 -5.50 4.17 41.43
N SER A 12 -4.84 5.26 41.79
CA SER A 12 -4.79 6.46 40.95
C SER A 12 -4.02 6.24 39.65
N ALA A 13 -2.99 5.37 39.64
CA ALA A 13 -2.24 5.01 38.43
C ALA A 13 -3.07 4.14 37.49
N GLU A 14 -3.85 3.19 38.00
CA GLU A 14 -4.75 2.35 37.18
C GLU A 14 -5.91 3.14 36.58
N GLU A 15 -6.55 4.04 37.36
CA GLU A 15 -7.58 4.95 36.86
C GLU A 15 -7.00 5.85 35.74
N THR A 16 -5.83 6.42 35.94
CA THR A 16 -5.16 7.25 34.92
C THR A 16 -4.84 6.47 33.65
N LEU A 17 -4.44 5.20 33.75
CA LEU A 17 -4.17 4.33 32.60
C LEU A 17 -5.44 4.06 31.80
N THR A 18 -6.53 3.69 32.50
CA THR A 18 -7.83 3.43 31.90
C THR A 18 -8.39 4.66 31.20
N GLU A 19 -8.28 5.84 31.80
CA GLU A 19 -8.71 7.11 31.21
C GLU A 19 -7.92 7.44 29.92
N LYS A 20 -6.60 7.27 29.93
CA LYS A 20 -5.75 7.49 28.76
C LYS A 20 -6.08 6.54 27.61
N LEU A 21 -6.29 5.26 27.93
CA LEU A 21 -6.71 4.27 26.93
C LEU A 21 -8.10 4.57 26.37
N ALA A 22 -9.05 4.99 27.24
CA ALA A 22 -10.37 5.42 26.80
C ALA A 22 -10.29 6.67 25.89
N ALA A 23 -9.44 7.63 26.24
CA ALA A 23 -9.17 8.80 25.40
C ALA A 23 -8.57 8.39 24.05
N PHE A 24 -7.59 7.49 24.04
CA PHE A 24 -6.99 6.94 22.81
C PHE A 24 -8.04 6.29 21.90
N VAL A 25 -8.96 5.50 22.45
CA VAL A 25 -10.05 4.88 21.70
C VAL A 25 -11.05 5.93 21.18
N ARG A 26 -11.39 6.95 21.96
CA ARG A 26 -12.25 8.06 21.50
C ARG A 26 -11.66 8.81 20.32
N HIS A 27 -10.33 8.98 20.26
CA HIS A 27 -9.62 9.66 19.18
C HIS A 27 -9.19 8.74 18.05
N ARG A 28 -9.79 7.55 17.94
CA ARG A 28 -9.46 6.55 16.88
C ARG A 28 -9.54 7.10 15.46
N GLU A 29 -10.38 8.12 15.23
CA GLU A 29 -10.57 8.74 13.91
C GLU A 29 -9.36 9.57 13.46
N ALA A 30 -8.44 9.92 14.36
CA ALA A 30 -7.14 10.49 14.00
C ALA A 30 -6.23 9.50 13.25
N PHE A 31 -6.57 8.21 13.28
CA PHE A 31 -5.82 7.16 12.60
C PHE A 31 -6.57 6.67 11.36
N SER A 32 -5.81 6.25 10.34
CA SER A 32 -6.46 5.60 9.20
C SER A 32 -7.16 4.31 9.64
N PRO A 33 -8.31 3.94 9.03
CA PRO A 33 -9.01 2.69 9.37
C PRO A 33 -8.12 1.45 9.28
N ASN A 34 -7.15 1.46 8.35
CA ASN A 34 -6.20 0.35 8.19
C ASN A 34 -5.18 0.31 9.33
N THR A 35 -4.65 1.47 9.76
CA THR A 35 -3.75 1.56 10.93
C THR A 35 -4.44 1.05 12.18
N TRP A 36 -5.70 1.46 12.40
CA TRP A 36 -6.48 1.01 13.55
C TRP A 36 -6.73 -0.51 13.52
N ARG A 37 -7.10 -1.06 12.35
CA ARG A 37 -7.28 -2.51 12.16
C ARG A 37 -5.99 -3.30 12.43
N GLN A 38 -4.85 -2.80 11.94
CA GLN A 38 -3.55 -3.40 12.22
C GLN A 38 -3.21 -3.36 13.71
N LEU A 39 -3.44 -2.22 14.38
CA LEU A 39 -3.25 -2.08 15.81
C LEU A 39 -4.05 -3.15 16.57
N LEU A 40 -5.36 -3.24 16.33
CA LEU A 40 -6.20 -4.24 17.00
C LEU A 40 -5.75 -5.69 16.72
N SER A 41 -5.26 -5.97 15.52
CA SER A 41 -4.72 -7.29 15.17
C SER A 41 -3.45 -7.61 15.96
N VAL A 42 -2.52 -6.65 16.02
CA VAL A 42 -1.27 -6.80 16.79
C VAL A 42 -1.56 -6.93 18.28
N MET A 43 -2.47 -6.09 18.82
CA MET A 43 -2.85 -6.15 20.23
C MET A 43 -3.41 -7.54 20.60
N ARG A 44 -4.32 -8.08 19.79
CA ARG A 44 -4.87 -9.42 20.03
C ARG A 44 -3.82 -10.52 20.01
N MET A 45 -2.86 -10.45 19.08
CA MET A 45 -1.80 -11.45 18.97
C MET A 45 -0.81 -11.35 20.14
N SER A 46 -0.35 -10.14 20.47
CA SER A 46 0.61 -9.95 21.56
C SER A 46 -0.02 -10.21 22.93
N TRP A 47 -1.29 -9.80 23.14
CA TRP A 47 -2.02 -10.11 24.36
C TRP A 47 -2.16 -11.62 24.56
N ARG A 48 -2.56 -12.37 23.54
CA ARG A 48 -2.67 -13.83 23.61
C ARG A 48 -1.33 -14.47 23.97
N TRP A 49 -0.24 -14.04 23.34
CA TRP A 49 1.09 -14.54 23.66
C TRP A 49 1.47 -14.24 25.12
N CYS A 50 1.18 -13.05 25.63
CA CYS A 50 1.42 -12.71 27.04
C CYS A 50 0.64 -13.62 27.97
N GLN A 51 -0.63 -13.91 27.69
CA GLN A 51 -1.45 -14.82 28.50
C GLN A 51 -0.86 -16.25 28.51
N GLU A 52 -0.49 -16.76 27.34
CA GLU A 52 0.10 -18.11 27.20
C GLU A 52 1.46 -18.24 27.92
N ASN A 53 2.21 -17.13 28.07
CA ASN A 53 3.52 -17.12 28.72
C ASN A 53 3.51 -16.50 30.12
N GLN A 54 2.34 -16.21 30.70
CA GLN A 54 2.18 -15.60 32.02
C GLN A 54 2.93 -14.25 32.16
N ARG A 55 2.88 -13.42 31.11
CA ARG A 55 3.52 -12.12 31.04
C ARG A 55 2.50 -10.98 31.08
N CYS A 56 2.94 -9.83 31.59
CA CYS A 56 2.10 -8.61 31.56
C CYS A 56 2.08 -8.03 30.14
N PHE A 57 0.87 -7.73 29.63
CA PHE A 57 0.71 -7.12 28.32
C PHE A 57 0.87 -5.60 28.35
N LEU A 58 0.39 -4.94 29.40
CA LEU A 58 0.45 -3.49 29.52
C LEU A 58 0.55 -3.08 31.02
N PRO A 59 1.69 -2.54 31.47
CA PRO A 59 2.90 -2.29 30.70
C PRO A 59 3.63 -3.60 30.31
N MET A 60 4.10 -3.67 29.07
CA MET A 60 4.95 -4.79 28.63
C MET A 60 6.41 -4.48 28.99
N ALA A 61 7.08 -5.39 29.68
CA ALA A 61 8.51 -5.24 29.98
C ALA A 61 9.35 -5.35 28.70
N PRO A 62 10.53 -4.70 28.65
CA PRO A 62 11.44 -4.81 27.49
C PRO A 62 11.83 -6.25 27.16
N GLU A 63 12.06 -7.08 28.19
CA GLU A 63 12.41 -8.51 28.06
C GLU A 63 11.26 -9.29 27.42
N ASP A 64 10.01 -9.00 27.83
CA ASP A 64 8.82 -9.64 27.27
C ASP A 64 8.62 -9.26 25.80
N LEU A 65 8.86 -8.00 25.45
CA LEU A 65 8.83 -7.59 24.05
C LEU A 65 9.92 -8.28 23.24
N GLN A 66 11.14 -8.41 23.78
CA GLN A 66 12.24 -9.10 23.11
C GLN A 66 11.87 -10.57 22.84
N ASP A 67 11.37 -11.29 23.83
CA ASP A 67 10.95 -12.70 23.71
C ASP A 67 9.81 -12.84 22.69
N TYR A 68 8.85 -11.92 22.71
CA TYR A 68 7.77 -11.88 21.72
C TYR A 68 8.27 -11.69 20.29
N LEU A 69 9.24 -10.80 20.07
CA LEU A 69 9.81 -10.57 18.73
C LEU A 69 10.59 -11.80 18.24
N PHE A 70 11.31 -12.50 19.11
CA PHE A 70 11.97 -13.78 18.77
C PHE A 70 10.95 -14.89 18.51
N HIS A 71 9.86 -14.95 19.27
CA HIS A 71 8.75 -15.86 18.99
C HIS A 71 8.17 -15.63 17.58
N LEU A 72 7.93 -14.38 17.18
CA LEU A 72 7.47 -14.07 15.83
C LEU A 72 8.48 -14.49 14.75
N GLN A 73 9.78 -14.33 15.01
CA GLN A 73 10.85 -14.81 14.13
C GLN A 73 10.80 -16.33 14.00
N ALA A 74 10.70 -17.06 15.12
CA ALA A 74 10.59 -18.52 15.13
C ALA A 74 9.36 -19.03 14.38
N MET A 75 8.26 -18.27 14.40
CA MET A 75 7.06 -18.52 13.56
C MET A 75 7.27 -18.21 12.07
N GLY A 76 8.45 -17.82 11.64
CA GLY A 76 8.74 -17.47 10.24
C GLY A 76 8.10 -16.15 9.77
N ARG A 77 7.77 -15.24 10.68
CA ARG A 77 7.25 -13.92 10.29
C ARG A 77 8.34 -13.08 9.67
N ALA A 78 8.00 -12.39 8.57
CA ALA A 78 8.93 -11.47 7.90
C ALA A 78 9.38 -10.34 8.84
N THR A 79 10.62 -9.87 8.70
CA THR A 79 11.20 -8.78 9.51
C THR A 79 10.36 -7.50 9.47
N SER A 80 9.74 -7.21 8.32
CA SER A 80 8.81 -6.08 8.19
C SER A 80 7.56 -6.23 9.07
N THR A 81 7.03 -7.45 9.22
CA THR A 81 5.90 -7.75 10.11
C THR A 81 6.31 -7.60 11.56
N ILE A 82 7.47 -8.16 11.94
CA ILE A 82 8.03 -8.04 13.29
C ILE A 82 8.22 -6.56 13.68
N SER A 83 8.73 -5.76 12.74
CA SER A 83 8.90 -4.30 12.94
C SER A 83 7.56 -3.58 13.15
N VAL A 84 6.50 -3.97 12.45
CA VAL A 84 5.14 -3.43 12.64
C VAL A 84 4.63 -3.75 14.04
N HIS A 85 4.81 -4.99 14.53
CA HIS A 85 4.41 -5.37 15.88
C HIS A 85 5.10 -4.50 16.94
N ALA A 86 6.42 -4.36 16.88
CA ALA A 86 7.18 -3.51 17.79
C ALA A 86 6.70 -2.04 17.76
N THR A 87 6.43 -1.51 16.56
CA THR A 87 5.98 -0.12 16.38
C THR A 87 4.59 0.11 16.97
N LEU A 88 3.66 -0.81 16.76
CA LEU A 88 2.28 -0.67 17.24
C LEU A 88 2.17 -0.91 18.76
N ILE A 89 2.97 -1.83 19.33
CA ILE A 89 3.09 -1.99 20.78
C ILE A 89 3.64 -0.72 21.41
N ALA A 90 4.69 -0.12 20.82
CA ALA A 90 5.22 1.17 21.28
C ALA A 90 4.20 2.32 21.16
N MET A 91 3.36 2.31 20.11
CA MET A 91 2.29 3.28 19.94
C MET A 91 1.25 3.17 21.05
N LEU A 92 0.84 1.94 21.40
CA LEU A 92 -0.08 1.70 22.52
C LEU A 92 0.49 2.25 23.84
N HIS A 93 1.75 1.92 24.17
CA HIS A 93 2.40 2.40 25.40
C HIS A 93 2.42 3.94 25.47
N ARG A 94 2.83 4.61 24.38
CA ARG A 94 2.83 6.09 24.36
C ARG A 94 1.45 6.68 24.60
N ASN A 95 0.41 6.12 24.00
CA ASN A 95 -0.95 6.61 24.18
C ASN A 95 -1.54 6.25 25.56
N ALA A 96 -1.00 5.23 26.21
CA ALA A 96 -1.29 4.89 27.60
C ALA A 96 -0.50 5.74 28.61
N GLY A 97 0.42 6.60 28.14
CA GLY A 97 1.31 7.40 28.99
C GLY A 97 2.43 6.59 29.64
N LEU A 98 2.77 5.44 29.05
CA LEU A 98 3.82 4.53 29.50
C LEU A 98 5.07 4.68 28.64
N ILE A 99 6.22 4.34 29.20
CA ILE A 99 7.48 4.28 28.47
C ILE A 99 7.40 3.08 27.48
N PRO A 100 7.61 3.31 26.17
CA PRO A 100 7.58 2.21 25.22
C PRO A 100 8.73 1.23 25.47
N PRO A 101 8.50 -0.09 25.51
CA PRO A 101 9.57 -1.07 25.72
C PRO A 101 10.62 -1.08 24.58
N THR A 102 10.27 -0.52 23.43
CA THR A 102 11.19 -0.40 22.27
C THR A 102 12.34 0.58 22.45
N VAL A 103 12.34 1.43 23.50
CA VAL A 103 13.45 2.34 23.80
C VAL A 103 14.61 1.62 24.51
N SER A 104 14.35 0.43 25.08
CA SER A 104 15.38 -0.37 25.73
C SER A 104 16.49 -0.75 24.74
N PRO A 105 17.78 -0.59 25.13
CA PRO A 105 18.92 -1.03 24.31
C PRO A 105 18.85 -2.53 23.95
N ASP A 106 18.28 -3.36 24.81
CA ASP A 106 18.15 -4.81 24.59
C ASP A 106 17.18 -5.10 23.44
N VAL A 107 16.02 -4.46 23.42
CA VAL A 107 15.07 -4.56 22.32
C VAL A 107 15.65 -4.05 21.00
N VAL A 108 16.42 -2.95 21.06
CA VAL A 108 17.11 -2.42 19.86
C VAL A 108 18.13 -3.45 19.35
N ARG A 109 18.92 -4.08 20.24
CA ARG A 109 19.86 -5.14 19.88
C ARG A 109 19.16 -6.38 19.31
N ALA A 110 18.07 -6.81 19.94
CA ALA A 110 17.26 -7.94 19.47
C ALA A 110 16.74 -7.70 18.05
N ARG A 111 16.16 -6.53 17.77
CA ARG A 111 15.69 -6.15 16.43
C ARG A 111 16.83 -6.14 15.39
N LYS A 112 18.00 -5.62 15.74
CA LYS A 112 19.18 -5.69 14.87
C LYS A 112 19.61 -7.11 14.59
N LYS A 113 19.62 -7.99 15.61
CA LYS A 113 19.92 -9.42 15.46
C LYS A 113 18.94 -10.12 14.54
N ILE A 114 17.62 -9.91 14.74
CA ILE A 114 16.55 -10.46 13.88
C ILE A 114 16.77 -10.06 12.42
N ASN A 115 16.96 -8.76 12.16
CA ASN A 115 17.18 -8.26 10.81
C ASN A 115 18.45 -8.84 10.18
N ARG A 116 19.56 -8.92 10.92
CA ARG A 116 20.82 -9.49 10.41
C ARG A 116 20.67 -10.97 10.07
N THR A 117 20.07 -11.76 10.95
CA THR A 117 19.82 -13.18 10.73
C THR A 117 18.95 -13.40 9.49
N ALA A 118 17.90 -12.62 9.33
CA ALA A 118 17.00 -12.72 8.18
C ALA A 118 17.71 -12.37 6.85
N ILE A 119 18.55 -11.33 6.84
CA ILE A 119 19.35 -10.96 5.65
C ILE A 119 20.32 -12.08 5.28
N VAL A 120 21.01 -12.67 6.26
CA VAL A 120 21.93 -13.80 6.05
C VAL A 120 21.16 -15.03 5.56
N ALA A 121 19.96 -15.29 6.08
CA ALA A 121 19.07 -16.34 5.61
C ALA A 121 18.44 -16.07 4.23
N GLY A 122 18.79 -14.96 3.59
CA GLY A 122 18.31 -14.62 2.24
C GLY A 122 16.95 -13.92 2.19
N GLU A 123 16.41 -13.46 3.32
CA GLU A 123 15.18 -12.67 3.29
C GLU A 123 15.39 -11.41 2.42
N ARG A 124 14.49 -11.18 1.50
CA ARG A 124 14.45 -9.98 0.66
C ARG A 124 13.13 -9.27 0.81
N ILE A 125 13.17 -7.94 0.86
CA ILE A 125 11.94 -7.14 0.84
C ILE A 125 11.23 -7.42 -0.47
N GLY A 126 10.05 -8.01 -0.37
CA GLY A 126 9.22 -8.33 -1.52
C GLY A 126 8.74 -7.06 -2.23
N GLN A 127 8.63 -7.16 -3.56
CA GLN A 127 8.13 -6.12 -4.44
C GLN A 127 7.01 -6.70 -5.30
N ALA A 128 5.98 -5.89 -5.57
CA ALA A 128 4.94 -6.28 -6.51
C ALA A 128 5.55 -6.59 -7.89
N VAL A 129 4.99 -7.57 -8.58
CA VAL A 129 5.33 -7.85 -9.98
C VAL A 129 5.03 -6.61 -10.80
N PRO A 130 5.96 -6.09 -11.60
CA PRO A 130 5.70 -4.92 -12.43
C PRO A 130 4.60 -5.22 -13.45
N PHE A 131 3.71 -4.26 -13.65
CA PHE A 131 2.77 -4.20 -14.76
C PHE A 131 3.29 -3.10 -15.70
N CYS A 132 3.88 -3.52 -16.80
CA CYS A 132 4.60 -2.66 -17.72
C CYS A 132 3.71 -2.17 -18.88
N ARG A 133 4.24 -1.26 -19.70
CA ARG A 133 3.55 -0.74 -20.86
C ARG A 133 3.13 -1.83 -21.86
N GLU A 134 3.95 -2.84 -22.03
CA GLU A 134 3.66 -3.99 -22.91
C GLU A 134 2.42 -4.75 -22.43
N ASP A 135 2.32 -5.01 -21.13
CA ASP A 135 1.16 -5.68 -20.51
C ASP A 135 -0.12 -4.85 -20.71
N LEU A 136 -0.02 -3.52 -20.53
CA LEU A 136 -1.13 -2.58 -20.75
C LEU A 136 -1.61 -2.62 -22.20
N MET A 137 -0.69 -2.63 -23.18
CA MET A 137 -1.03 -2.68 -24.60
C MET A 137 -1.65 -4.00 -25.00
N GLN A 138 -1.22 -5.11 -24.41
CA GLN A 138 -1.84 -6.42 -24.62
C GLN A 138 -3.28 -6.45 -24.10
N LEU A 139 -3.53 -5.94 -22.88
CA LEU A 139 -4.89 -5.82 -22.34
C LEU A 139 -5.77 -4.89 -23.18
N ASP A 140 -5.22 -3.77 -23.64
CA ASP A 140 -5.94 -2.86 -24.52
C ASP A 140 -6.39 -3.57 -25.80
N THR A 141 -5.51 -4.35 -26.40
CA THR A 141 -5.85 -5.14 -27.61
C THR A 141 -6.96 -6.17 -27.35
N LEU A 142 -6.94 -6.83 -26.19
CA LEU A 142 -7.90 -7.86 -25.83
C LEU A 142 -9.28 -7.31 -25.45
N TRP A 143 -9.32 -6.16 -24.78
CA TRP A 143 -10.55 -5.67 -24.15
C TRP A 143 -11.17 -4.41 -24.78
N LYS A 144 -10.47 -3.70 -25.66
CA LYS A 144 -10.95 -2.44 -26.25
C LYS A 144 -12.27 -2.52 -27.01
N HIS A 145 -12.63 -3.69 -27.51
CA HIS A 145 -13.88 -3.95 -28.21
C HIS A 145 -14.84 -4.84 -27.43
N SER A 146 -14.63 -4.99 -26.13
CA SER A 146 -15.48 -5.82 -25.30
C SER A 146 -16.88 -5.20 -25.12
N CYS A 147 -17.90 -6.06 -25.18
CA CYS A 147 -19.26 -5.71 -24.78
C CYS A 147 -19.51 -5.92 -23.27
N ARG A 148 -18.50 -6.37 -22.51
CA ARG A 148 -18.62 -6.64 -21.09
C ARG A 148 -18.25 -5.41 -20.28
N LEU A 149 -19.20 -4.82 -19.56
CA LEU A 149 -18.99 -3.67 -18.68
C LEU A 149 -17.81 -3.89 -17.71
N GLN A 150 -17.67 -5.12 -17.18
CA GLN A 150 -16.59 -5.46 -16.28
C GLN A 150 -15.21 -5.30 -16.94
N GLN A 151 -15.07 -5.72 -18.21
CA GLN A 151 -13.80 -5.59 -18.95
C GLN A 151 -13.52 -4.14 -19.35
N LEU A 152 -14.56 -3.38 -19.75
CA LEU A 152 -14.40 -1.93 -20.04
C LEU A 152 -13.97 -1.18 -18.80
N ARG A 153 -14.60 -1.44 -17.63
CA ARG A 153 -14.19 -0.86 -16.35
C ARG A 153 -12.73 -1.22 -16.01
N ASP A 154 -12.40 -2.50 -16.09
CA ASP A 154 -11.09 -3.01 -15.72
C ASP A 154 -10.01 -2.44 -16.64
N LEU A 155 -10.29 -2.30 -17.95
CA LEU A 155 -9.40 -1.66 -18.91
C LEU A 155 -9.17 -0.18 -18.59
N ALA A 156 -10.24 0.57 -18.36
CA ALA A 156 -10.15 1.97 -17.95
C ALA A 156 -9.33 2.11 -16.63
N PHE A 157 -9.60 1.24 -15.66
CA PHE A 157 -8.89 1.23 -14.38
C PHE A 157 -7.38 1.02 -14.55
N VAL A 158 -6.94 0.02 -15.32
CA VAL A 158 -5.50 -0.25 -15.49
C VAL A 158 -4.80 0.85 -16.29
N HIS A 159 -5.48 1.47 -17.28
CA HIS A 159 -4.95 2.63 -17.99
C HIS A 159 -4.75 3.84 -17.08
N VAL A 160 -5.75 4.15 -16.24
CA VAL A 160 -5.64 5.25 -15.26
C VAL A 160 -4.58 4.93 -14.22
N ALA A 161 -4.56 3.70 -13.67
CA ALA A 161 -3.58 3.28 -12.67
C ALA A 161 -2.14 3.40 -13.17
N TYR A 162 -1.88 2.95 -14.41
CA TYR A 162 -0.57 3.01 -15.02
C TYR A 162 -0.15 4.44 -15.39
N GLY A 163 -1.08 5.22 -15.96
CA GLY A 163 -0.79 6.58 -16.44
C GLY A 163 -0.62 7.62 -15.33
N THR A 164 -1.30 7.43 -14.19
CA THR A 164 -1.28 8.38 -13.07
C THR A 164 -0.38 7.98 -11.92
N LEU A 165 0.01 6.71 -11.84
CA LEU A 165 0.74 6.13 -10.72
C LEU A 165 0.03 6.29 -9.36
N LEU A 166 -1.28 6.52 -9.32
CA LEU A 166 -2.05 6.64 -8.10
C LEU A 166 -2.11 5.30 -7.33
N ARG A 167 -2.26 5.39 -6.01
CA ARG A 167 -2.51 4.20 -5.19
C ARG A 167 -3.93 3.71 -5.40
N MET A 168 -4.19 2.42 -5.20
CA MET A 168 -5.55 1.87 -5.33
C MET A 168 -6.59 2.62 -4.49
N SER A 169 -6.23 3.03 -3.28
CA SER A 169 -7.12 3.80 -2.41
C SER A 169 -7.39 5.23 -2.89
N GLU A 170 -6.51 5.79 -3.70
CA GLU A 170 -6.69 7.09 -4.36
C GLU A 170 -7.56 6.92 -5.60
N LEU A 171 -7.23 5.94 -6.45
CA LEU A 171 -8.02 5.60 -7.64
C LEU A 171 -9.48 5.26 -7.33
N SER A 172 -9.72 4.49 -6.27
CA SER A 172 -11.08 4.04 -5.93
C SER A 172 -12.00 5.17 -5.48
N ARG A 173 -11.44 6.29 -5.05
CA ARG A 173 -12.20 7.45 -4.54
C ARG A 173 -12.43 8.53 -5.57
N LEU A 174 -11.82 8.42 -6.75
CA LEU A 174 -12.07 9.36 -7.84
C LEU A 174 -13.54 9.32 -8.25
N LYS A 175 -14.15 10.49 -8.35
CA LYS A 175 -15.53 10.69 -8.77
C LYS A 175 -15.61 11.20 -10.20
N ILE A 176 -16.76 11.06 -10.81
CA ILE A 176 -17.03 11.62 -12.14
C ILE A 176 -16.81 13.14 -12.13
N GLY A 177 -17.22 13.83 -11.06
CA GLY A 177 -17.01 15.28 -10.89
C GLY A 177 -15.55 15.72 -10.81
N ASP A 178 -14.61 14.80 -10.51
CA ASP A 178 -13.17 15.09 -10.47
C ASP A 178 -12.54 15.09 -11.87
N ILE A 179 -13.32 14.83 -12.93
CA ILE A 179 -12.83 14.75 -14.31
C ILE A 179 -13.08 16.08 -15.02
N THR A 180 -12.02 16.66 -15.57
CA THR A 180 -12.10 17.82 -16.46
C THR A 180 -11.46 17.49 -17.81
N GLN A 181 -11.78 18.28 -18.84
CA GLN A 181 -11.20 18.11 -20.16
C GLN A 181 -10.20 19.22 -20.46
N ALA A 182 -8.99 18.85 -20.85
CA ALA A 182 -7.99 19.77 -21.36
C ALA A 182 -8.35 20.25 -22.79
N PRO A 183 -7.81 21.42 -23.23
CA PRO A 183 -8.07 21.95 -24.57
C PRO A 183 -7.69 21.00 -25.72
N ASP A 184 -6.71 20.14 -25.52
CA ASP A 184 -6.26 19.12 -26.48
C ASP A 184 -7.12 17.84 -26.47
N GLY A 185 -8.21 17.83 -25.71
CA GLY A 185 -9.17 16.75 -25.62
C GLY A 185 -8.78 15.65 -24.63
N ARG A 186 -7.61 15.70 -23.97
CA ARG A 186 -7.25 14.75 -22.91
C ARG A 186 -8.07 15.00 -21.65
N LEU A 187 -8.24 13.97 -20.82
CA LEU A 187 -8.87 14.10 -19.52
C LEU A 187 -7.82 14.42 -18.45
N LEU A 188 -8.21 15.29 -17.53
CA LEU A 188 -7.50 15.63 -16.32
C LEU A 188 -8.29 15.07 -15.15
N LEU A 189 -7.59 14.54 -14.16
CA LEU A 189 -8.15 14.03 -12.92
C LEU A 189 -7.68 14.91 -11.77
N ASP A 190 -8.62 15.52 -11.06
CA ASP A 190 -8.35 16.22 -9.81
C ASP A 190 -8.38 15.22 -8.66
N VAL A 191 -7.25 15.04 -7.99
CA VAL A 191 -7.10 14.10 -6.89
C VAL A 191 -7.05 14.88 -5.58
N GLY A 192 -8.22 15.22 -5.04
CA GLY A 192 -8.37 16.02 -3.82
C GLY A 192 -7.86 15.34 -2.56
N TRP A 193 -7.69 14.01 -2.58
CA TRP A 193 -7.21 13.25 -1.43
C TRP A 193 -6.08 12.29 -1.81
N THR A 194 -4.95 12.42 -1.13
CA THR A 194 -3.85 11.45 -1.20
C THR A 194 -3.37 11.09 0.21
N LYS A 195 -2.85 9.88 0.37
CA LYS A 195 -2.34 9.40 1.66
C LYS A 195 -1.20 10.27 2.23
N THR A 196 -0.48 10.99 1.39
CA THR A 196 0.74 11.73 1.76
C THR A 196 0.61 13.25 1.61
N ILE A 197 -0.42 13.75 0.94
CA ILE A 197 -0.59 15.17 0.64
C ILE A 197 -1.91 15.65 1.27
N LEU A 198 -1.90 15.81 2.59
CA LEU A 198 -3.02 16.39 3.33
C LEU A 198 -3.02 17.94 3.32
N GLN A 199 -1.93 18.58 2.87
CA GLN A 199 -1.70 20.02 3.06
C GLN A 199 -1.60 20.84 1.77
N SER A 200 -1.62 20.24 0.57
CA SER A 200 -1.30 20.94 -0.69
C SER A 200 -2.44 21.12 -1.69
N GLY A 201 -3.71 21.00 -1.25
CA GLY A 201 -4.84 21.25 -2.15
C GLY A 201 -5.06 20.22 -3.25
N GLY A 202 -4.51 19.02 -3.13
CA GLY A 202 -4.68 17.96 -4.14
C GLY A 202 -3.60 17.96 -5.24
N ILE A 203 -3.76 17.08 -6.20
CA ILE A 203 -2.90 16.98 -7.39
C ILE A 203 -3.76 16.77 -8.63
N VAL A 204 -3.36 17.38 -9.73
CA VAL A 204 -3.99 17.14 -11.04
C VAL A 204 -3.14 16.18 -11.85
N LYS A 205 -3.75 15.13 -12.40
CA LYS A 205 -3.12 14.15 -13.26
C LYS A 205 -3.71 14.17 -14.66
N ALA A 206 -2.87 14.39 -15.67
CA ALA A 206 -3.28 14.30 -17.06
C ALA A 206 -3.24 12.84 -17.55
N LEU A 207 -4.28 12.41 -18.24
CA LEU A 207 -4.32 11.12 -18.90
C LEU A 207 -3.76 11.19 -20.33
N SER A 208 -3.13 10.13 -20.80
CA SER A 208 -2.83 9.99 -22.22
C SER A 208 -4.12 9.96 -23.05
N ARG A 209 -4.04 10.25 -24.37
CA ARG A 209 -5.21 10.18 -25.27
C ARG A 209 -5.91 8.82 -25.17
N ARG A 210 -5.15 7.73 -25.23
CA ARG A 210 -5.70 6.37 -25.11
C ARG A 210 -6.36 6.12 -23.76
N ALA A 211 -5.73 6.50 -22.65
CA ALA A 211 -6.36 6.37 -21.33
C ALA A 211 -7.65 7.18 -21.21
N SER A 212 -7.68 8.40 -21.81
CA SER A 212 -8.86 9.24 -21.87
C SER A 212 -9.99 8.60 -22.68
N GLU A 213 -9.67 7.95 -23.80
CA GLU A 213 -10.64 7.19 -24.61
C GLU A 213 -11.25 6.02 -23.82
N ARG A 214 -10.40 5.18 -23.20
CA ARG A 214 -10.88 4.02 -22.41
C ARG A 214 -11.73 4.46 -21.22
N LEU A 215 -11.36 5.57 -20.58
CA LEU A 215 -12.14 6.11 -19.47
C LEU A 215 -13.52 6.62 -19.96
N ARG A 216 -13.57 7.34 -21.09
CA ARG A 216 -14.84 7.79 -21.67
C ARG A 216 -15.72 6.62 -22.12
N GLU A 217 -15.15 5.60 -22.74
CA GLU A 217 -15.88 4.38 -23.14
C GLU A 217 -16.53 3.73 -21.94
N TRP A 218 -15.79 3.56 -20.85
CA TRP A 218 -16.33 3.04 -19.60
C TRP A 218 -17.47 3.89 -19.05
N ILE A 219 -17.24 5.20 -18.88
CA ILE A 219 -18.23 6.15 -18.32
C ILE A 219 -19.52 6.10 -19.13
N ARG A 220 -19.41 6.10 -20.47
CA ARG A 220 -20.56 6.04 -21.37
C ARG A 220 -21.28 4.70 -21.29
N ALA A 221 -20.56 3.59 -21.34
CA ALA A 221 -21.13 2.24 -21.27
C ALA A 221 -21.82 1.97 -19.93
N ALA A 222 -21.36 2.59 -18.86
CA ALA A 222 -21.91 2.48 -17.50
C ALA A 222 -22.99 3.52 -17.18
N ASP A 223 -23.31 4.43 -18.12
CA ASP A 223 -24.27 5.54 -17.97
C ASP A 223 -23.97 6.45 -16.76
N LEU A 224 -22.68 6.77 -16.57
CA LEU A 224 -22.21 7.59 -15.45
C LEU A 224 -22.07 9.08 -15.78
N THR A 225 -22.32 9.49 -17.02
CA THR A 225 -22.01 10.85 -17.52
C THR A 225 -22.66 11.96 -16.68
N ASN A 226 -23.87 11.74 -16.20
CA ASN A 226 -24.68 12.69 -15.45
C ASN A 226 -24.68 12.45 -13.94
N ALA A 227 -23.70 11.70 -13.41
CA ALA A 227 -23.61 11.33 -12.01
C ALA A 227 -22.31 11.85 -11.35
N PRO A 228 -22.16 13.17 -11.10
CA PRO A 228 -20.90 13.77 -10.65
C PRO A 228 -20.40 13.19 -9.31
N ASP A 229 -21.30 12.77 -8.43
CA ASP A 229 -20.95 12.18 -7.13
C ASP A 229 -20.61 10.69 -7.20
N ALA A 230 -20.87 10.03 -8.33
CA ALA A 230 -20.54 8.63 -8.52
C ALA A 230 -19.03 8.41 -8.52
N VAL A 231 -18.55 7.35 -7.89
CA VAL A 231 -17.17 6.92 -8.07
C VAL A 231 -16.96 6.43 -9.50
N ILE A 232 -15.81 6.79 -10.08
CA ILE A 232 -15.51 6.43 -11.47
C ILE A 232 -15.57 4.91 -11.67
N PHE A 233 -14.99 4.14 -10.76
CA PHE A 233 -14.89 2.70 -10.88
C PHE A 233 -15.95 2.00 -10.00
N CYS A 234 -17.15 1.83 -10.55
CA CYS A 234 -18.25 1.17 -9.89
C CYS A 234 -18.15 -0.36 -9.93
N PRO A 235 -18.74 -1.07 -8.95
CA PRO A 235 -18.90 -2.52 -9.03
C PRO A 235 -19.85 -2.88 -10.17
N VAL A 236 -19.47 -3.91 -10.94
CA VAL A 236 -20.31 -4.49 -12.02
C VAL A 236 -20.81 -5.83 -11.56
N HIS A 237 -22.12 -6.06 -11.65
CA HIS A 237 -22.75 -7.31 -11.30
C HIS A 237 -22.45 -8.40 -12.35
N ARG A 238 -22.53 -9.68 -11.95
CA ARG A 238 -22.27 -10.83 -12.84
C ARG A 238 -23.19 -10.88 -14.08
N SER A 239 -24.38 -10.25 -14.00
CA SER A 239 -25.29 -10.08 -15.14
C SER A 239 -24.83 -9.01 -16.14
N ASN A 240 -23.66 -8.46 -16.01
CA ASN A 240 -23.10 -7.40 -16.85
C ASN A 240 -23.88 -6.06 -16.78
N THR A 241 -24.42 -5.75 -15.61
CA THR A 241 -25.15 -4.50 -15.33
C THR A 241 -24.54 -3.80 -14.10
N LEU A 242 -24.76 -2.49 -13.96
CA LEU A 242 -24.61 -1.81 -12.69
C LEU A 242 -25.87 -2.04 -11.85
N THR A 243 -25.71 -2.47 -10.60
CA THR A 243 -26.84 -2.66 -9.69
C THR A 243 -27.36 -1.32 -9.18
N ALA A 244 -26.46 -0.36 -9.00
CA ALA A 244 -26.74 1.03 -8.64
C ALA A 244 -25.52 1.90 -8.98
N ILE A 245 -25.73 3.20 -9.10
CA ILE A 245 -24.65 4.19 -9.18
C ILE A 245 -24.01 4.28 -7.79
N ALA A 246 -22.77 3.82 -7.69
CA ALA A 246 -22.05 3.79 -6.42
C ALA A 246 -21.41 5.15 -6.10
N THR A 247 -21.63 5.65 -4.91
CA THR A 247 -20.96 6.84 -4.35
C THR A 247 -19.80 6.45 -3.42
N GLU A 248 -19.77 5.19 -2.98
CA GLU A 248 -18.74 4.64 -2.11
C GLU A 248 -17.69 3.84 -2.90
N PRO A 249 -16.42 3.93 -2.51
CA PRO A 249 -15.33 3.22 -3.16
C PRO A 249 -15.50 1.70 -3.12
N MET A 250 -15.08 1.03 -4.20
CA MET A 250 -14.94 -0.42 -4.20
C MET A 250 -13.99 -0.88 -3.09
N SER A 251 -14.30 -2.02 -2.47
CA SER A 251 -13.44 -2.61 -1.46
C SER A 251 -12.07 -3.05 -2.03
N ALA A 252 -11.04 -3.07 -1.21
CA ALA A 252 -9.71 -3.49 -1.64
C ALA A 252 -9.68 -4.89 -2.29
N PRO A 253 -10.39 -5.92 -1.80
CA PRO A 253 -10.48 -7.21 -2.50
C PRO A 253 -11.09 -7.10 -3.90
N CYS A 254 -12.13 -6.28 -4.10
CA CYS A 254 -12.74 -6.08 -5.42
C CYS A 254 -11.78 -5.40 -6.42
N LEU A 255 -10.94 -4.48 -5.93
CA LEU A 255 -9.90 -3.83 -6.74
C LEU A 255 -8.75 -4.80 -7.07
N GLU A 256 -8.35 -5.65 -6.13
CA GLU A 256 -7.37 -6.72 -6.38
C GLU A 256 -7.90 -7.75 -7.39
N ASP A 257 -9.23 -7.96 -7.47
CA ASP A 257 -9.84 -8.82 -8.48
C ASP A 257 -9.66 -8.29 -9.91
N ILE A 258 -9.56 -6.96 -10.11
CA ILE A 258 -9.24 -6.37 -11.41
C ILE A 258 -7.87 -6.88 -11.87
N TRP A 259 -6.86 -6.81 -11.00
CA TRP A 259 -5.51 -7.29 -11.30
C TRP A 259 -5.45 -8.79 -11.55
N ARG A 260 -6.24 -9.58 -10.79
CA ARG A 260 -6.34 -11.03 -11.01
C ARG A 260 -6.97 -11.37 -12.37
N ARG A 261 -8.02 -10.66 -12.79
CA ARG A 261 -8.62 -10.83 -14.10
C ARG A 261 -7.65 -10.43 -15.22
N ALA A 262 -7.05 -9.24 -15.11
CA ALA A 262 -6.05 -8.77 -16.05
C ALA A 262 -4.90 -9.80 -16.21
N ARG A 263 -4.41 -10.34 -15.10
CA ARG A 263 -3.37 -11.36 -15.12
C ARG A 263 -3.82 -12.65 -15.80
N ARG A 264 -5.06 -13.08 -15.60
CA ARG A 264 -5.60 -14.29 -16.23
C ARG A 264 -5.66 -14.14 -17.75
N GLU A 265 -6.08 -12.98 -18.24
CA GLU A 265 -6.20 -12.72 -19.68
C GLU A 265 -4.83 -12.65 -20.41
N VAL A 266 -3.87 -11.98 -19.80
CA VAL A 266 -2.51 -11.84 -20.38
C VAL A 266 -1.61 -13.02 -20.02
N GLY A 267 -1.90 -13.68 -18.92
CA GLY A 267 -0.89 -14.26 -18.06
C GLY A 267 -0.60 -15.73 -18.21
N GLU A 268 -1.20 -16.48 -19.09
CA GLU A 268 -0.66 -17.83 -19.37
C GLU A 268 0.62 -17.80 -20.22
N ARG A 269 0.86 -16.71 -20.93
CA ARG A 269 2.05 -16.52 -21.77
C ARG A 269 3.31 -16.16 -20.98
N PHE A 270 3.17 -15.58 -19.78
CA PHE A 270 4.32 -15.17 -18.94
C PHE A 270 4.28 -15.87 -17.58
N ARG A 271 4.56 -17.18 -17.55
CA ARG A 271 4.85 -17.89 -16.30
C ARG A 271 6.15 -17.37 -15.70
N LEU A 272 6.05 -16.33 -14.86
CA LEU A 272 7.13 -15.93 -13.97
C LEU A 272 7.28 -17.03 -12.91
N LYS A 273 8.22 -17.95 -13.14
CA LYS A 273 8.44 -19.19 -12.37
C LYS A 273 8.89 -18.99 -10.91
N THR A 274 9.11 -17.75 -10.46
CA THR A 274 9.92 -17.51 -9.25
C THR A 274 9.20 -16.81 -8.08
N ASN A 275 8.02 -16.23 -8.27
CA ASN A 275 7.35 -15.49 -7.21
C ASN A 275 6.27 -16.34 -6.53
N LYS A 276 6.32 -16.40 -5.18
CA LYS A 276 5.35 -17.11 -4.34
C LYS A 276 4.50 -16.11 -3.54
N GLY A 277 3.31 -16.55 -3.11
CA GLY A 277 2.41 -15.78 -2.27
C GLY A 277 1.89 -14.51 -2.96
N ARG A 278 1.76 -13.42 -2.22
CA ARG A 278 1.20 -12.15 -2.71
C ARG A 278 2.01 -11.47 -3.82
N TYR A 279 3.23 -11.90 -4.05
CA TYR A 279 4.10 -11.40 -5.12
C TYR A 279 4.11 -12.31 -6.35
N ALA A 280 3.25 -13.32 -6.41
CA ALA A 280 3.16 -14.23 -7.55
C ALA A 280 2.37 -13.65 -8.73
N SER A 281 1.62 -12.57 -8.52
CA SER A 281 0.74 -11.96 -9.50
C SER A 281 0.77 -10.45 -9.42
N TRP A 282 0.08 -9.79 -10.34
CA TRP A 282 -0.18 -8.37 -10.26
C TRP A 282 -1.07 -8.03 -9.06
N SER A 283 -0.87 -6.84 -8.53
CA SER A 283 -1.58 -6.27 -7.39
C SER A 283 -1.69 -4.76 -7.55
N GLY A 284 -2.36 -4.10 -6.63
CA GLY A 284 -2.53 -2.65 -6.65
C GLY A 284 -1.25 -1.80 -6.66
N HIS A 285 -0.09 -2.40 -6.45
CA HIS A 285 1.19 -1.70 -6.60
C HIS A 285 1.89 -1.98 -7.92
N SER A 286 1.41 -2.92 -8.73
CA SER A 286 2.06 -3.40 -9.93
C SER A 286 2.21 -2.31 -11.01
N ALA A 287 1.18 -1.50 -11.21
CA ALA A 287 1.24 -0.37 -12.15
C ALA A 287 2.29 0.66 -11.76
N ARG A 288 2.37 1.01 -10.46
CA ARG A 288 3.37 1.96 -9.95
C ARG A 288 4.80 1.46 -10.12
N VAL A 289 5.02 0.16 -9.89
CA VAL A 289 6.33 -0.47 -10.09
C VAL A 289 6.68 -0.53 -11.57
N GLY A 290 5.77 -0.99 -12.43
CA GLY A 290 5.99 -1.10 -13.87
C GLY A 290 6.22 0.25 -14.53
N ALA A 291 5.37 1.24 -14.26
CA ALA A 291 5.53 2.59 -14.80
C ALA A 291 6.85 3.25 -14.37
N ALA A 292 7.27 3.09 -13.11
CA ALA A 292 8.57 3.59 -12.65
C ALA A 292 9.73 2.92 -13.41
N GLN A 293 9.66 1.59 -13.63
CA GLN A 293 10.66 0.86 -14.41
C GLN A 293 10.68 1.29 -15.88
N ASP A 294 9.51 1.52 -16.48
CA ASP A 294 9.43 1.97 -17.88
C ASP A 294 9.98 3.39 -18.06
N MET A 295 9.73 4.28 -17.10
CA MET A 295 10.34 5.62 -17.08
C MET A 295 11.87 5.52 -16.94
N ALA A 296 12.37 4.68 -16.03
CA ALA A 296 13.80 4.48 -15.86
C ALA A 296 14.46 3.89 -17.13
N ARG A 297 13.81 2.89 -17.78
CA ARG A 297 14.28 2.35 -19.06
C ARG A 297 14.37 3.41 -20.16
N LYS A 298 13.55 4.45 -20.10
CA LYS A 298 13.60 5.59 -21.03
C LYS A 298 14.57 6.68 -20.62
N GLY A 299 15.33 6.51 -19.55
CA GLY A 299 16.30 7.48 -19.08
C GLY A 299 15.68 8.69 -18.35
N ILE A 300 14.42 8.60 -17.94
CA ILE A 300 13.77 9.66 -17.15
C ILE A 300 14.47 9.74 -15.78
N SER A 301 14.79 10.96 -15.37
CA SER A 301 15.50 11.21 -14.11
C SER A 301 14.70 10.73 -12.88
N ILE A 302 15.40 10.32 -11.82
CA ILE A 302 14.78 9.90 -10.56
C ILE A 302 13.87 10.99 -10.00
N ALA A 303 14.26 12.26 -10.10
CA ALA A 303 13.46 13.40 -9.65
C ALA A 303 12.10 13.48 -10.37
N GLN A 304 12.10 13.32 -11.69
CA GLN A 304 10.87 13.30 -12.50
C GLN A 304 10.01 12.08 -12.18
N ILE A 305 10.62 10.89 -12.01
CA ILE A 305 9.91 9.67 -11.59
C ILE A 305 9.25 9.88 -10.22
N MET A 306 9.97 10.50 -9.27
CA MET A 306 9.43 10.85 -7.94
C MET A 306 8.23 11.79 -8.04
N GLN A 307 8.34 12.83 -8.86
CA GLN A 307 7.27 13.80 -9.09
C GLN A 307 6.02 13.12 -9.68
N GLU A 308 6.18 12.31 -10.72
CA GLU A 308 5.07 11.57 -11.35
C GLU A 308 4.36 10.63 -10.37
N GLY A 309 5.10 9.90 -9.57
CA GLY A 309 4.53 8.95 -8.62
C GLY A 309 4.21 9.54 -7.24
N THR A 310 4.44 10.85 -7.03
CA THR A 310 4.27 11.52 -5.72
C THR A 310 5.03 10.81 -4.60
N TRP A 311 6.28 10.40 -4.88
CA TRP A 311 7.17 9.81 -3.88
C TRP A 311 8.03 10.86 -3.22
N THR A 312 8.01 10.88 -1.89
CA THR A 312 8.83 11.78 -1.06
C THR A 312 10.18 11.17 -0.69
N GLN A 313 10.32 9.84 -0.87
CA GLN A 313 11.51 9.09 -0.49
C GLN A 313 12.19 8.47 -1.72
N THR A 314 13.38 8.94 -2.06
CA THR A 314 14.21 8.42 -3.16
C THR A 314 14.43 6.91 -3.06
N GLN A 315 14.66 6.40 -1.85
CA GLN A 315 14.85 4.97 -1.58
C GLN A 315 13.68 4.09 -2.06
N THR A 316 12.44 4.62 -2.08
CA THR A 316 11.29 3.89 -2.60
C THR A 316 11.38 3.71 -4.10
N VAL A 317 11.73 4.76 -4.84
CA VAL A 317 11.92 4.72 -6.30
C VAL A 317 13.10 3.83 -6.65
N MET A 318 14.25 4.02 -5.99
CA MET A 318 15.44 3.19 -6.20
C MET A 318 15.15 1.70 -6.01
N ARG A 319 14.30 1.34 -5.05
CA ARG A 319 13.87 -0.06 -4.87
C ARG A 319 13.12 -0.58 -6.08
N TYR A 320 12.24 0.24 -6.67
CA TYR A 320 11.44 -0.17 -7.83
C TYR A 320 12.29 -0.35 -9.08
N ILE A 321 13.26 0.52 -9.30
CA ILE A 321 14.06 0.56 -10.54
C ILE A 321 15.42 -0.16 -10.42
N ARG A 322 15.80 -0.68 -9.24
CA ARG A 322 17.13 -1.26 -8.98
C ARG A 322 17.63 -2.26 -10.03
N LYS A 323 16.73 -3.07 -10.64
CA LYS A 323 17.10 -4.03 -11.69
C LYS A 323 17.35 -3.34 -13.03
N VAL A 324 16.64 -2.25 -13.31
CA VAL A 324 16.84 -1.44 -14.52
C VAL A 324 18.15 -0.68 -14.41
N GLU A 325 18.42 -0.06 -13.27
CA GLU A 325 19.65 0.67 -12.99
C GLU A 325 20.88 -0.25 -12.98
N ALA A 326 20.74 -1.52 -12.55
CA ALA A 326 21.84 -2.47 -12.56
C ALA A 326 22.35 -2.77 -13.99
N HIS A 327 21.46 -2.79 -15.00
CA HIS A 327 21.83 -2.95 -16.40
C HIS A 327 22.42 -1.68 -17.03
N ARG A 328 22.28 -0.55 -16.39
CA ARG A 328 22.78 0.77 -16.81
C ARG A 328 23.81 1.30 -15.83
N GLY A 329 24.49 0.40 -15.13
CA GLY A 329 25.53 0.79 -14.19
C GLY A 329 26.65 1.54 -14.91
N ALA A 330 27.12 2.65 -14.34
CA ALA A 330 28.17 3.46 -14.95
C ALA A 330 29.41 2.63 -15.30
N MET A 331 29.74 1.64 -14.47
CA MET A 331 30.88 0.74 -14.75
C MET A 331 30.62 -0.21 -15.92
N VAL A 332 29.37 -0.65 -16.09
CA VAL A 332 29.00 -1.49 -17.25
C VAL A 332 29.18 -0.68 -18.53
N ASN A 333 28.65 0.54 -18.57
CA ASN A 333 28.79 1.43 -19.73
C ASN A 333 30.25 1.75 -20.03
N ILE A 334 31.07 2.09 -19.02
CA ILE A 334 32.49 2.39 -19.21
C ILE A 334 33.24 1.20 -19.80
N LEU A 335 32.93 -0.02 -19.38
CA LEU A 335 33.62 -1.21 -19.86
C LEU A 335 33.14 -1.67 -21.26
N GLU A 336 31.86 -1.42 -21.59
CA GLU A 336 31.30 -1.73 -22.91
C GLU A 336 31.72 -0.69 -23.97
N ASP A 337 31.88 0.59 -23.60
CA ASP A 337 32.39 1.64 -24.50
C ASP A 337 33.86 1.43 -24.94
N GLU A 338 34.62 0.57 -24.24
CA GLU A 338 36.01 0.20 -24.62
C GLU A 338 36.07 -0.96 -25.66
N GLU A 339 34.94 -1.62 -25.92
CA GLU A 339 34.87 -2.76 -26.86
C GLU A 339 34.34 -2.36 -28.26
N GLU A 340 33.90 -1.10 -28.48
CA GLU A 340 33.57 -0.55 -29.81
C GLU A 340 34.78 0.23 -30.40
#